data_e0e3d01e32f1322114ce121dc8bcd4e5
#
_entry.id   e0e3d01e32f1322114ce121dc8bcd4e5
#
_cell.length_a   1.000
_cell.length_b   1.000
_cell.length_c   1.000
_cell.angle_alpha   90.00
_cell.angle_beta   90.00
_cell.angle_gamma   90.00
#
_symmetry.space_group_name_H-M   'P 1'
#
loop_
_entity.id
_entity.type
_entity.pdbx_description
1 polymer ?
#
loop_
_entity_poly.entity_id
_entity_poly.type
_entity_poly.pdbx_seq_one_letter_code
_entity_poly.pdbx_strand_id
1 'polypeptide(L)'
;MNLRSPITAAAYGMTSAVSFRLSSLLPERLHPGKRACRALQVLRDAPSGPYFARAVLESRWRSRVLLSHVLGLSRPELHRFFEERATFEGAVFATPMLDGARPIILAAPHYGAAPIGYVAAVHRLGVKRPINLFYDAGQTPPRLIRLFEHSGVDTNTLLGSFTGVVAAMRALERNEWLVMMPDAFDDMAHTIAVPFFGRMLRVAAGTAFFSLRSDAWVVPVFAAPTARLGLRVTLGRPIDSRRFFAFDEPQSIFMLTRTLFACFERELRRAPEHWHNWEVFPRVSTTVTPPGRLEDDAPLRLLRDRCAAQPQLLEDLPELEWLVK
;
A
#
# COMPACT_ATOMS: atom_id res chain seq x y z
N MET A 1 18.27 0.87 24.11
CA MET A 1 17.62 2.01 24.76
C MET A 1 16.18 1.59 25.07
N ASN A 2 15.83 1.45 26.36
CA ASN A 2 14.56 0.86 26.80
C ASN A 2 13.46 1.93 26.77
N LEU A 3 12.58 1.91 25.75
CA LEU A 3 11.52 2.90 25.53
C LEU A 3 10.29 2.72 26.47
N ARG A 4 10.46 2.03 27.59
CA ARG A 4 9.38 1.69 28.53
C ARG A 4 8.90 2.84 29.42
N SER A 5 9.60 3.98 29.45
CA SER A 5 9.23 5.09 30.33
C SER A 5 8.62 6.28 29.58
N PRO A 6 7.70 7.03 30.20
CA PRO A 6 7.20 8.32 29.67
C PRO A 6 8.34 9.30 29.34
N ILE A 7 9.45 9.22 30.07
CA ILE A 7 10.66 10.03 29.86
C ILE A 7 11.31 9.72 28.53
N THR A 8 11.33 8.44 28.08
CA THR A 8 11.88 8.06 26.77
C THR A 8 10.99 8.51 25.61
N ALA A 9 9.67 8.55 25.76
CA ALA A 9 8.76 9.08 24.75
C ALA A 9 8.88 10.61 24.63
N ALA A 10 9.07 11.32 25.75
CA ALA A 10 9.32 12.76 25.76
C ALA A 10 10.70 13.12 25.19
N ALA A 11 11.75 12.38 25.57
CA ALA A 11 13.10 12.52 25.01
C ALA A 11 13.11 12.23 23.51
N TYR A 12 12.33 11.24 23.04
CA TYR A 12 12.12 10.94 21.64
C TYR A 12 11.47 12.12 20.90
N GLY A 13 10.45 12.75 21.47
CA GLY A 13 9.81 13.95 20.92
C GLY A 13 10.78 15.14 20.81
N MET A 14 11.58 15.38 21.85
CA MET A 14 12.55 16.49 21.88
C MET A 14 13.74 16.26 20.95
N THR A 15 14.34 15.09 20.95
CA THR A 15 15.46 14.77 20.04
C THR A 15 15.01 14.77 18.58
N SER A 16 13.78 14.34 18.29
CA SER A 16 13.21 14.42 16.94
C SER A 16 13.05 15.87 16.49
N ALA A 17 12.53 16.74 17.34
CA ALA A 17 12.29 18.15 16.99
C ALA A 17 13.60 18.90 16.67
N VAL A 18 14.67 18.67 17.45
CA VAL A 18 15.99 19.26 17.21
C VAL A 18 16.63 18.68 15.95
N SER A 19 16.61 17.35 15.78
CA SER A 19 17.17 16.68 14.61
C SER A 19 16.48 17.14 13.32
N PHE A 20 15.16 17.36 13.34
CA PHE A 20 14.43 17.83 12.16
C PHE A 20 14.68 19.30 11.83
N ARG A 21 14.94 20.16 12.83
CA ARG A 21 15.36 21.55 12.56
C ARG A 21 16.71 21.59 11.86
N LEU A 22 17.66 20.77 12.28
CA LEU A 22 18.99 20.66 11.66
C LEU A 22 18.92 19.97 10.29
N SER A 23 17.97 19.10 10.05
CA SER A 23 17.82 18.41 8.76
C SER A 23 17.52 19.34 7.59
N SER A 24 16.94 20.53 7.85
CA SER A 24 16.72 21.54 6.81
C SER A 24 18.03 21.99 6.13
N LEU A 25 19.16 21.85 6.83
CA LEU A 25 20.50 22.16 6.33
C LEU A 25 21.07 21.05 5.44
N LEU A 26 20.49 19.84 5.45
CA LEU A 26 20.94 18.75 4.60
C LEU A 26 20.78 19.09 3.12
N PRO A 27 21.78 18.77 2.27
CA PRO A 27 21.64 18.88 0.83
C PRO A 27 20.51 17.98 0.33
N GLU A 28 19.90 18.36 -0.80
CA GLU A 28 18.73 17.64 -1.37
C GLU A 28 18.98 16.14 -1.52
N ARG A 29 20.16 15.74 -2.00
CA ARG A 29 20.54 14.33 -2.19
C ARG A 29 20.44 13.47 -0.92
N LEU A 30 20.57 14.08 0.26
CA LEU A 30 20.49 13.41 1.56
C LEU A 30 19.15 13.62 2.26
N HIS A 31 18.27 14.47 1.71
CA HIS A 31 17.01 14.83 2.34
C HIS A 31 15.81 14.29 1.55
N PRO A 32 15.22 13.15 1.96
CA PRO A 32 14.14 12.51 1.21
C PRO A 32 12.92 13.41 1.00
N GLY A 33 12.61 14.28 1.95
CA GLY A 33 11.52 15.24 1.80
C GLY A 33 11.77 16.31 0.73
N LYS A 34 13.00 16.80 0.57
CA LYS A 34 13.33 17.74 -0.52
C LYS A 34 13.23 17.04 -1.88
N ARG A 35 13.67 15.77 -1.98
CA ARG A 35 13.50 14.97 -3.19
C ARG A 35 12.04 14.71 -3.51
N ALA A 36 11.20 14.42 -2.48
CA ALA A 36 9.77 14.28 -2.65
C ALA A 36 9.12 15.59 -3.14
N CYS A 37 9.46 16.73 -2.55
CA CYS A 37 8.98 18.05 -3.01
C CYS A 37 9.33 18.29 -4.47
N ARG A 38 10.56 18.01 -4.89
CA ARG A 38 10.99 18.15 -6.28
C ARG A 38 10.21 17.20 -7.21
N ALA A 39 10.05 15.95 -6.80
CA ALA A 39 9.28 14.98 -7.57
C ALA A 39 7.82 15.42 -7.76
N LEU A 40 7.22 16.01 -6.74
CA LEU A 40 5.84 16.47 -6.76
C LEU A 40 5.59 17.72 -7.62
N GLN A 41 6.64 18.43 -8.05
CA GLN A 41 6.49 19.59 -8.97
C GLN A 41 5.82 19.23 -10.32
N VAL A 42 5.78 17.95 -10.67
CA VAL A 42 5.04 17.46 -11.84
C VAL A 42 3.52 17.46 -11.64
N LEU A 43 3.04 17.66 -10.42
CA LEU A 43 1.62 17.74 -10.07
C LEU A 43 1.22 19.18 -9.80
N ARG A 44 0.08 19.64 -10.36
CA ARG A 44 -0.37 21.03 -10.21
C ARG A 44 -0.70 21.41 -8.76
N ASP A 45 -1.36 20.51 -8.03
CA ASP A 45 -1.88 20.74 -6.68
C ASP A 45 -1.16 19.88 -5.62
N ALA A 46 0.12 19.62 -5.84
CA ALA A 46 0.88 18.77 -4.92
C ALA A 46 1.25 19.52 -3.65
N PRO A 47 1.24 18.84 -2.50
CA PRO A 47 1.82 19.39 -1.29
C PRO A 47 3.31 19.64 -1.51
N SER A 48 3.76 20.84 -1.20
CA SER A 48 5.13 21.26 -1.43
C SER A 48 5.63 22.16 -0.29
N GLY A 49 6.92 22.50 -0.36
CA GLY A 49 7.53 23.42 0.60
C GLY A 49 8.19 22.76 1.81
N PRO A 50 8.80 23.57 2.68
CA PRO A 50 9.64 23.07 3.78
C PRO A 50 8.87 22.25 4.82
N TYR A 51 7.60 22.56 5.04
CA TYR A 51 6.74 21.81 5.97
C TYR A 51 6.49 20.39 5.48
N PHE A 52 6.15 20.21 4.20
CA PHE A 52 5.95 18.89 3.61
C PHE A 52 7.27 18.11 3.56
N ALA A 53 8.38 18.74 3.15
CA ALA A 53 9.69 18.10 3.16
C ALA A 53 10.07 17.57 4.55
N ARG A 54 9.78 18.36 5.58
CA ARG A 54 9.98 17.96 6.99
C ARG A 54 9.06 16.79 7.37
N ALA A 55 7.78 16.86 7.04
CA ALA A 55 6.80 15.81 7.35
C ALA A 55 7.19 14.45 6.73
N VAL A 56 7.66 14.44 5.48
CA VAL A 56 8.18 13.23 4.80
C VAL A 56 9.37 12.65 5.55
N LEU A 57 10.35 13.49 5.93
CA LEU A 57 11.53 13.04 6.67
C LEU A 57 11.13 12.47 8.03
N GLU A 58 10.23 13.15 8.73
CA GLU A 58 9.72 12.75 10.04
C GLU A 58 8.96 11.42 9.96
N SER A 59 8.09 11.25 8.97
CA SER A 59 7.37 10.01 8.71
C SER A 59 8.32 8.83 8.50
N ARG A 60 9.31 8.98 7.62
CA ARG A 60 10.32 7.94 7.35
C ARG A 60 11.14 7.59 8.58
N TRP A 61 11.54 8.59 9.35
CA TRP A 61 12.30 8.38 10.57
C TRP A 61 11.47 7.64 11.62
N ARG A 62 10.23 8.10 11.88
CA ARG A 62 9.31 7.43 12.82
C ARG A 62 9.04 5.98 12.43
N SER A 63 8.85 5.71 11.15
CA SER A 63 8.65 4.34 10.64
C SER A 63 9.85 3.44 10.94
N ARG A 64 11.08 3.95 10.74
CA ARG A 64 12.32 3.20 11.04
C ARG A 64 12.50 2.94 12.52
N VAL A 65 12.27 3.95 13.36
CA VAL A 65 12.38 3.80 14.82
C VAL A 65 11.31 2.85 15.35
N LEU A 66 10.09 2.97 14.86
CA LEU A 66 9.01 2.07 15.22
C LEU A 66 9.34 0.62 14.84
N LEU A 67 9.84 0.38 13.63
CA LEU A 67 10.27 -0.96 13.19
C LEU A 67 11.38 -1.52 14.09
N SER A 68 12.38 -0.70 14.41
CA SER A 68 13.46 -1.11 15.33
C SER A 68 12.93 -1.41 16.74
N HIS A 69 11.93 -0.65 17.20
CA HIS A 69 11.30 -0.87 18.49
C HIS A 69 10.54 -2.20 18.52
N VAL A 70 9.64 -2.44 17.58
CA VAL A 70 8.79 -3.65 17.57
C VAL A 70 9.61 -4.92 17.34
N LEU A 71 10.72 -4.85 16.60
CA LEU A 71 11.65 -5.98 16.44
C LEU A 71 12.45 -6.32 17.72
N GLY A 72 12.50 -5.40 18.68
CA GLY A 72 13.13 -5.62 19.99
C GLY A 72 12.17 -6.10 21.09
N LEU A 73 10.88 -6.18 20.79
CA LEU A 73 9.87 -6.65 21.73
C LEU A 73 9.83 -8.19 21.73
N SER A 74 9.54 -8.80 22.87
CA SER A 74 9.12 -10.20 22.90
C SER A 74 7.72 -10.35 22.29
N ARG A 75 7.34 -11.57 21.89
CA ARG A 75 6.02 -11.82 21.29
C ARG A 75 4.84 -11.32 22.15
N PRO A 76 4.78 -11.58 23.47
CA PRO A 76 3.72 -11.02 24.32
C PRO A 76 3.75 -9.50 24.38
N GLU A 77 4.93 -8.88 24.38
CA GLU A 77 5.06 -7.42 24.37
C GLU A 77 4.62 -6.83 23.02
N LEU A 78 4.89 -7.51 21.90
CA LEU A 78 4.43 -7.11 20.59
C LEU A 78 2.89 -7.15 20.49
N HIS A 79 2.25 -8.19 21.00
CA HIS A 79 0.80 -8.27 21.06
C HIS A 79 0.20 -7.16 21.91
N ARG A 80 0.76 -6.91 23.10
CA ARG A 80 0.36 -5.80 23.97
C ARG A 80 0.56 -4.44 23.28
N PHE A 81 1.66 -4.27 22.53
CA PHE A 81 1.88 -3.06 21.72
C PHE A 81 0.75 -2.84 20.71
N PHE A 82 0.29 -3.88 20.00
CA PHE A 82 -0.82 -3.75 19.08
C PHE A 82 -2.14 -3.41 19.78
N GLU A 83 -2.37 -3.93 21.00
CA GLU A 83 -3.57 -3.64 21.77
C GLU A 83 -3.58 -2.19 22.33
N GLU A 84 -2.45 -1.72 22.86
CA GLU A 84 -2.35 -0.45 23.57
C GLU A 84 -1.91 0.73 22.70
N ARG A 85 -1.14 0.48 21.64
CA ARG A 85 -0.46 1.51 20.83
C ARG A 85 -0.86 1.53 19.37
N ALA A 86 -1.64 0.56 18.90
CA ALA A 86 -2.19 0.57 17.56
C ALA A 86 -3.66 0.98 17.60
N THR A 87 -4.02 1.95 16.76
CA THR A 87 -5.42 2.33 16.50
C THR A 87 -5.84 1.78 15.15
N PHE A 88 -7.06 1.27 15.08
CA PHE A 88 -7.58 0.64 13.86
C PHE A 88 -8.80 1.38 13.36
N GLU A 89 -8.77 1.75 12.08
CA GLU A 89 -9.89 2.34 11.35
C GLU A 89 -10.33 1.37 10.25
N GLY A 90 -11.63 1.26 10.01
CA GLY A 90 -12.18 0.42 8.93
C GLY A 90 -12.12 -1.09 9.17
N ALA A 91 -11.63 -1.58 10.32
CA ALA A 91 -11.53 -3.02 10.60
C ALA A 91 -12.89 -3.74 10.48
N VAL A 92 -13.99 -3.06 10.77
CA VAL A 92 -15.35 -3.59 10.65
C VAL A 92 -15.68 -4.04 9.22
N PHE A 93 -15.08 -3.45 8.21
CA PHE A 93 -15.30 -3.82 6.82
C PHE A 93 -14.68 -5.17 6.45
N ALA A 94 -13.59 -5.55 7.10
CA ALA A 94 -12.92 -6.82 6.85
C ALA A 94 -13.51 -8.00 7.65
N THR A 95 -14.16 -7.72 8.77
CA THR A 95 -14.70 -8.76 9.68
C THR A 95 -15.62 -9.78 8.97
N PRO A 96 -16.59 -9.39 8.10
CA PRO A 96 -17.46 -10.35 7.42
C PRO A 96 -16.73 -11.29 6.46
N MET A 97 -15.48 -11.00 6.10
CA MET A 97 -14.71 -11.84 5.17
C MET A 97 -13.93 -12.93 5.88
N LEU A 98 -13.73 -12.79 7.20
CA LEU A 98 -12.94 -13.75 7.99
C LEU A 98 -13.62 -15.11 8.08
N ASP A 99 -14.94 -15.13 8.07
CA ASP A 99 -15.76 -16.35 8.12
C ASP A 99 -16.00 -16.95 6.73
N GLY A 100 -15.60 -16.20 5.68
CA GLY A 100 -15.81 -16.58 4.30
C GLY A 100 -14.90 -17.69 3.79
N ALA A 101 -15.37 -18.42 2.79
CA ALA A 101 -14.60 -19.45 2.09
C ALA A 101 -13.62 -18.89 1.04
N ARG A 102 -13.45 -17.56 0.98
CA ARG A 102 -12.62 -16.88 -0.03
C ARG A 102 -11.29 -16.42 0.55
N PRO A 103 -10.20 -16.52 -0.23
CA PRO A 103 -8.91 -16.00 0.17
C PRO A 103 -8.88 -14.47 0.22
N ILE A 104 -7.89 -13.91 0.91
CA ILE A 104 -7.72 -12.47 1.07
C ILE A 104 -6.31 -12.06 0.63
N ILE A 105 -6.24 -10.99 -0.14
CA ILE A 105 -4.99 -10.31 -0.49
C ILE A 105 -4.95 -8.99 0.29
N LEU A 106 -4.02 -8.87 1.24
CA LEU A 106 -3.72 -7.60 1.88
C LEU A 106 -2.80 -6.80 0.96
N ALA A 107 -3.26 -5.65 0.50
CA ALA A 107 -2.53 -4.80 -0.43
C ALA A 107 -2.20 -3.45 0.22
N ALA A 108 -0.92 -3.17 0.45
CA ALA A 108 -0.49 -1.87 0.96
C ALA A 108 0.53 -1.22 0.01
N PRO A 109 0.45 0.09 -0.22
CA PRO A 109 1.54 0.81 -0.84
C PRO A 109 2.74 0.91 0.12
N HIS A 110 3.91 1.33 -0.38
CA HIS A 110 5.07 1.70 0.46
C HIS A 110 4.75 2.94 1.30
N TYR A 111 3.87 2.78 2.26
CA TYR A 111 3.25 3.84 3.06
C TYR A 111 3.61 3.70 4.54
N GLY A 112 4.30 4.69 5.09
CA GLY A 112 4.63 4.78 6.51
C GLY A 112 5.30 3.53 7.05
N ALA A 113 4.61 2.82 7.93
CA ALA A 113 5.07 1.61 8.59
C ALA A 113 4.31 0.35 8.07
N ALA A 114 4.05 0.27 6.76
CA ALA A 114 3.27 -0.79 6.14
C ALA A 114 3.61 -2.22 6.63
N PRO A 115 4.88 -2.62 6.77
CA PRO A 115 5.22 -3.95 7.29
C PRO A 115 4.64 -4.25 8.68
N ILE A 116 4.68 -3.25 9.58
CA ILE A 116 4.11 -3.39 10.92
C ILE A 116 2.59 -3.40 10.83
N GLY A 117 2.03 -2.61 9.91
CA GLY A 117 0.59 -2.54 9.64
C GLY A 117 -0.01 -3.86 9.22
N TYR A 118 0.67 -4.64 8.38
CA TYR A 118 0.21 -5.98 8.00
C TYR A 118 0.11 -6.89 9.21
N VAL A 119 1.17 -6.98 10.02
CA VAL A 119 1.18 -7.83 11.21
C VAL A 119 0.12 -7.39 12.21
N ALA A 120 -0.01 -6.08 12.43
CA ALA A 120 -1.04 -5.52 13.32
C ALA A 120 -2.46 -5.82 12.81
N ALA A 121 -2.70 -5.72 11.49
CA ALA A 121 -3.99 -6.06 10.87
C ALA A 121 -4.33 -7.54 11.06
N VAL A 122 -3.37 -8.44 10.78
CA VAL A 122 -3.53 -9.88 10.97
C VAL A 122 -3.83 -10.21 12.45
N HIS A 123 -3.10 -9.61 13.38
CA HIS A 123 -3.34 -9.76 14.83
C HIS A 123 -4.73 -9.28 15.22
N ARG A 124 -5.12 -8.07 14.80
CA ARG A 124 -6.44 -7.47 15.11
C ARG A 124 -7.60 -8.27 14.58
N LEU A 125 -7.46 -8.85 13.39
CA LEU A 125 -8.49 -9.64 12.74
C LEU A 125 -8.52 -11.08 13.24
N GLY A 126 -7.59 -11.48 14.11
CA GLY A 126 -7.54 -12.83 14.68
C GLY A 126 -7.31 -13.93 13.66
N VAL A 127 -6.54 -13.63 12.60
CA VAL A 127 -6.31 -14.56 11.48
C VAL A 127 -5.52 -15.76 11.95
N LYS A 128 -6.05 -16.96 11.70
CA LYS A 128 -5.42 -18.25 12.04
C LYS A 128 -4.87 -18.98 10.81
N ARG A 129 -5.04 -18.42 9.61
CA ARG A 129 -4.59 -19.01 8.35
C ARG A 129 -3.16 -18.58 8.06
N PRO A 130 -2.38 -19.39 7.33
CA PRO A 130 -1.05 -19.01 6.87
C PRO A 130 -1.08 -17.72 6.06
N ILE A 131 -0.05 -16.89 6.24
CA ILE A 131 0.17 -15.65 5.53
C ILE A 131 1.33 -15.85 4.55
N ASN A 132 1.09 -15.58 3.31
CA ASN A 132 2.11 -15.67 2.26
C ASN A 132 2.59 -14.28 1.89
N LEU A 133 3.89 -14.02 2.05
CA LEU A 133 4.52 -12.76 1.67
C LEU A 133 5.07 -12.92 0.26
N PHE A 134 4.47 -12.22 -0.70
CA PHE A 134 4.95 -12.21 -2.08
C PHE A 134 5.84 -10.99 -2.32
N TYR A 135 7.10 -11.23 -2.68
CA TYR A 135 8.08 -10.18 -2.87
C TYR A 135 9.21 -10.55 -3.86
N ASP A 136 9.96 -9.56 -4.29
CA ASP A 136 11.15 -9.75 -5.08
C ASP A 136 12.34 -10.18 -4.21
N ALA A 137 13.03 -11.25 -4.61
CA ALA A 137 14.14 -11.87 -3.87
C ALA A 137 15.30 -10.91 -3.55
N GLY A 138 15.51 -9.89 -4.39
CA GLY A 138 16.60 -8.91 -4.22
C GLY A 138 16.30 -7.79 -3.23
N GLN A 139 15.03 -7.60 -2.84
CA GLN A 139 14.61 -6.36 -2.19
C GLN A 139 13.98 -6.51 -0.81
N THR A 140 13.55 -7.70 -0.40
CA THR A 140 12.90 -7.82 0.92
C THR A 140 13.91 -7.81 2.05
N PRO A 141 13.86 -6.80 2.93
CA PRO A 141 14.74 -6.78 4.07
C PRO A 141 14.49 -7.99 4.98
N PRO A 142 15.52 -8.72 5.42
CA PRO A 142 15.38 -9.82 6.40
C PRO A 142 14.62 -9.43 7.67
N ARG A 143 14.57 -8.13 7.98
CA ARG A 143 13.81 -7.56 9.09
C ARG A 143 12.30 -7.71 8.95
N LEU A 144 11.77 -7.67 7.72
CA LEU A 144 10.34 -7.86 7.48
C LEU A 144 9.94 -9.30 7.77
N ILE A 145 10.68 -10.26 7.24
CA ILE A 145 10.45 -11.69 7.49
C ILE A 145 10.48 -11.95 9.00
N ARG A 146 11.53 -11.48 9.68
CA ARG A 146 11.65 -11.61 11.15
C ARG A 146 10.48 -11.00 11.92
N LEU A 147 9.89 -9.91 11.43
CA LEU A 147 8.74 -9.29 12.09
C LEU A 147 7.52 -10.24 12.08
N PHE A 148 7.26 -10.89 10.95
CA PHE A 148 6.17 -11.86 10.86
C PHE A 148 6.45 -13.10 11.72
N GLU A 149 7.63 -13.70 11.60
CA GLU A 149 8.06 -14.85 12.41
C GLU A 149 7.95 -14.53 13.91
N HIS A 150 8.39 -13.35 14.31
CA HIS A 150 8.36 -12.89 15.71
C HIS A 150 6.95 -12.67 16.23
N SER A 151 6.00 -12.27 15.38
CA SER A 151 4.59 -12.11 15.73
C SER A 151 3.90 -13.45 16.03
N GLY A 152 4.49 -14.55 15.57
CA GLY A 152 3.95 -15.90 15.68
C GLY A 152 2.81 -16.19 14.72
N VAL A 153 2.69 -15.37 13.69
CA VAL A 153 1.84 -15.66 12.54
C VAL A 153 2.55 -16.70 11.69
N ASP A 154 1.83 -17.75 11.31
CA ASP A 154 2.32 -18.74 10.36
C ASP A 154 2.55 -18.06 9.02
N THR A 155 3.82 -18.01 8.57
CA THR A 155 4.21 -17.16 7.47
C THR A 155 5.12 -17.88 6.48
N ASN A 156 4.74 -17.86 5.22
CA ASN A 156 5.55 -18.34 4.11
C ASN A 156 6.07 -17.15 3.29
N THR A 157 7.27 -17.29 2.76
CA THR A 157 7.87 -16.30 1.86
C THR A 157 7.87 -16.82 0.43
N LEU A 158 7.27 -16.09 -0.48
CA LEU A 158 7.16 -16.42 -1.89
C LEU A 158 7.95 -15.44 -2.74
N LEU A 159 8.86 -15.96 -3.54
CA LEU A 159 9.70 -15.12 -4.40
C LEU A 159 8.95 -14.70 -5.66
N GLY A 160 9.22 -13.50 -6.16
CA GLY A 160 8.72 -12.95 -7.43
C GLY A 160 9.30 -13.68 -8.66
N SER A 161 9.13 -14.99 -8.71
CA SER A 161 9.55 -15.89 -9.80
C SER A 161 8.36 -16.68 -10.29
N PHE A 162 8.50 -17.39 -11.41
CA PHE A 162 7.45 -18.26 -11.91
C PHE A 162 7.00 -19.29 -10.86
N THR A 163 7.93 -19.91 -10.16
CA THR A 163 7.62 -20.85 -9.08
C THR A 163 6.89 -20.18 -7.91
N GLY A 164 7.25 -18.94 -7.57
CA GLY A 164 6.56 -18.16 -6.55
C GLY A 164 5.14 -17.77 -6.97
N VAL A 165 4.91 -17.46 -8.24
CA VAL A 165 3.56 -17.21 -8.77
C VAL A 165 2.68 -18.46 -8.62
N VAL A 166 3.20 -19.64 -9.01
CA VAL A 166 2.47 -20.90 -8.83
C VAL A 166 2.20 -21.21 -7.36
N ALA A 167 3.18 -20.95 -6.48
CA ALA A 167 3.02 -21.16 -5.05
C ALA A 167 1.96 -20.21 -4.45
N ALA A 168 1.93 -18.95 -4.88
CA ALA A 168 0.92 -17.97 -4.46
C ALA A 168 -0.48 -18.39 -4.89
N MET A 169 -0.65 -18.87 -6.13
CA MET A 169 -1.94 -19.37 -6.61
C MET A 169 -2.42 -20.56 -5.77
N ARG A 170 -1.55 -21.53 -5.52
CA ARG A 170 -1.88 -22.68 -4.66
C ARG A 170 -2.23 -22.29 -3.22
N ALA A 171 -1.56 -21.29 -2.67
CA ALA A 171 -1.88 -20.76 -1.35
C ALA A 171 -3.29 -20.15 -1.32
N LEU A 172 -3.62 -19.33 -2.32
CA LEU A 172 -4.96 -18.75 -2.45
C LEU A 172 -6.06 -19.81 -2.66
N GLU A 173 -5.78 -20.88 -3.43
CA GLU A 173 -6.69 -22.03 -3.58
C GLU A 173 -6.97 -22.74 -2.25
N ARG A 174 -6.01 -22.74 -1.30
CA ARG A 174 -6.21 -23.24 0.06
C ARG A 174 -6.84 -22.22 1.01
N ASN A 175 -7.35 -21.09 0.49
CA ASN A 175 -7.89 -20.00 1.29
C ASN A 175 -6.87 -19.36 2.27
N GLU A 176 -5.58 -19.44 1.97
CA GLU A 176 -4.55 -18.74 2.71
C GLU A 176 -4.53 -17.26 2.31
N TRP A 177 -3.87 -16.44 3.11
CA TRP A 177 -3.77 -15.01 2.83
C TRP A 177 -2.50 -14.69 2.06
N LEU A 178 -2.58 -13.67 1.22
CA LEU A 178 -1.44 -13.13 0.48
C LEU A 178 -1.19 -11.68 0.88
N VAL A 179 0.06 -11.30 1.06
CA VAL A 179 0.48 -9.91 1.31
C VAL A 179 1.25 -9.42 0.11
N MET A 180 0.85 -8.27 -0.44
CA MET A 180 1.44 -7.68 -1.63
C MET A 180 1.64 -6.17 -1.48
N MET A 181 2.69 -5.66 -2.13
CA MET A 181 2.95 -4.22 -2.27
C MET A 181 2.84 -3.82 -3.75
N PRO A 182 1.64 -3.42 -4.22
CA PRO A 182 1.37 -3.24 -5.65
C PRO A 182 2.05 -2.00 -6.26
N ASP A 183 2.60 -1.10 -5.45
CA ASP A 183 3.38 0.06 -5.86
C ASP A 183 4.90 -0.19 -5.85
N ALA A 184 5.32 -1.45 -6.00
CA ALA A 184 6.69 -1.79 -6.37
C ALA A 184 6.89 -1.45 -7.86
N PHE A 185 7.91 -0.65 -8.19
CA PHE A 185 8.11 -0.10 -9.54
C PHE A 185 9.36 -0.65 -10.24
N ASP A 186 10.10 -1.53 -9.58
CA ASP A 186 11.34 -2.06 -10.13
C ASP A 186 11.06 -3.29 -11.01
N ASP A 187 11.67 -3.31 -12.19
CA ASP A 187 11.77 -4.39 -13.22
C ASP A 187 10.62 -5.43 -13.28
N MET A 188 9.39 -4.95 -13.30
CA MET A 188 8.23 -5.82 -13.30
C MET A 188 7.88 -6.30 -14.71
N ALA A 189 7.83 -7.61 -14.89
CA ALA A 189 7.53 -8.25 -16.17
C ALA A 189 6.10 -7.93 -16.68
N HIS A 190 5.15 -7.69 -15.77
CA HIS A 190 3.76 -7.42 -16.11
C HIS A 190 3.27 -6.14 -15.44
N THR A 191 3.29 -5.05 -16.18
CA THR A 191 2.81 -3.75 -15.72
C THR A 191 1.58 -3.31 -16.50
N ILE A 192 0.76 -2.51 -15.83
CA ILE A 192 -0.40 -1.85 -16.43
C ILE A 192 -0.34 -0.36 -16.07
N ALA A 193 -0.80 0.49 -16.98
CA ALA A 193 -0.90 1.92 -16.71
C ALA A 193 -2.28 2.25 -16.17
N VAL A 194 -2.34 2.93 -15.00
CA VAL A 194 -3.59 3.37 -14.39
C VAL A 194 -3.56 4.86 -14.07
N PRO A 195 -4.69 5.57 -14.13
CA PRO A 195 -4.77 6.95 -13.66
C PRO A 195 -4.46 7.06 -12.17
N PHE A 196 -3.59 8.01 -11.82
CA PHE A 196 -3.16 8.26 -10.45
C PHE A 196 -2.61 9.69 -10.33
N PHE A 197 -3.21 10.51 -9.49
CA PHE A 197 -2.88 11.93 -9.33
C PHE A 197 -2.87 12.71 -10.67
N GLY A 198 -3.84 12.45 -11.54
CA GLY A 198 -3.92 13.13 -12.84
C GLY A 198 -2.82 12.75 -13.83
N ARG A 199 -2.14 11.64 -13.63
CA ARG A 199 -1.12 11.07 -14.52
C ARG A 199 -1.40 9.58 -14.76
N MET A 200 -0.80 9.00 -15.77
CA MET A 200 -0.81 7.55 -15.99
C MET A 200 0.40 6.95 -15.27
N LEU A 201 0.14 6.14 -14.25
CA LEU A 201 1.16 5.46 -13.45
C LEU A 201 1.31 4.02 -13.91
N ARG A 202 2.53 3.59 -14.23
CA ARG A 202 2.83 2.17 -14.48
C ARG A 202 2.99 1.42 -13.17
N VAL A 203 2.19 0.38 -12.99
CA VAL A 203 2.13 -0.41 -11.74
C VAL A 203 2.10 -1.90 -12.04
N ALA A 204 2.39 -2.71 -11.03
CA ALA A 204 2.25 -4.15 -11.11
C ALA A 204 0.81 -4.59 -11.27
N ALA A 205 0.54 -5.46 -12.23
CA ALA A 205 -0.76 -6.10 -12.41
C ALA A 205 -0.99 -7.29 -11.46
N GLY A 206 0.03 -7.74 -10.73
CA GLY A 206 0.02 -8.99 -9.98
C GLY A 206 -1.10 -9.11 -8.94
N THR A 207 -1.39 -8.04 -8.19
CA THR A 207 -2.48 -8.05 -7.20
C THR A 207 -3.84 -8.34 -7.86
N ALA A 208 -4.14 -7.68 -8.97
CA ALA A 208 -5.37 -7.90 -9.71
C ALA A 208 -5.40 -9.30 -10.33
N PHE A 209 -4.29 -9.73 -10.94
CA PHE A 209 -4.16 -11.06 -11.52
C PHE A 209 -4.46 -12.16 -10.49
N PHE A 210 -3.81 -12.14 -9.34
CA PHE A 210 -4.05 -13.13 -8.28
C PHE A 210 -5.49 -13.09 -7.77
N SER A 211 -6.03 -11.89 -7.53
CA SER A 211 -7.39 -11.72 -7.03
C SER A 211 -8.44 -12.27 -7.99
N LEU A 212 -8.35 -11.95 -9.27
CA LEU A 212 -9.31 -12.41 -10.29
C LEU A 212 -9.23 -13.92 -10.50
N ARG A 213 -8.04 -14.50 -10.49
CA ARG A 213 -7.83 -15.93 -10.74
C ARG A 213 -8.21 -16.82 -9.56
N SER A 214 -8.16 -16.31 -8.34
CA SER A 214 -8.47 -17.05 -7.11
C SER A 214 -9.78 -16.63 -6.45
N ASP A 215 -10.53 -15.72 -7.05
CA ASP A 215 -11.72 -15.12 -6.44
C ASP A 215 -11.43 -14.46 -5.07
N ALA A 216 -10.23 -13.91 -4.90
CA ALA A 216 -9.80 -13.33 -3.64
C ALA A 216 -10.38 -11.93 -3.42
N TRP A 217 -10.70 -11.60 -2.18
CA TRP A 217 -10.88 -10.22 -1.75
C TRP A 217 -9.55 -9.46 -1.76
N VAL A 218 -9.56 -8.20 -2.18
CA VAL A 218 -8.40 -7.31 -1.98
C VAL A 218 -8.73 -6.30 -0.89
N VAL A 219 -7.93 -6.27 0.17
CA VAL A 219 -8.10 -5.36 1.29
C VAL A 219 -6.95 -4.35 1.29
N PRO A 220 -7.21 -3.08 0.97
CA PRO A 220 -6.19 -2.02 1.08
C PRO A 220 -5.80 -1.82 2.55
N VAL A 221 -4.48 -1.74 2.83
CA VAL A 221 -3.95 -1.53 4.18
C VAL A 221 -3.01 -0.35 4.18
N PHE A 222 -3.21 0.56 5.13
CA PHE A 222 -2.33 1.71 5.34
C PHE A 222 -1.87 1.73 6.79
N ALA A 223 -0.62 2.07 7.03
CA ALA A 223 -0.08 2.09 8.37
C ALA A 223 0.82 3.30 8.58
N ALA A 224 0.37 4.25 9.37
CA ALA A 224 1.10 5.47 9.68
C ALA A 224 1.66 5.43 11.11
N PRO A 225 2.94 5.76 11.33
CA PRO A 225 3.47 5.92 12.67
C PRO A 225 2.90 7.17 13.32
N THR A 226 2.54 7.08 14.61
CA THR A 226 2.06 8.25 15.37
C THR A 226 3.18 8.96 16.12
N ALA A 227 2.90 10.17 16.62
CA ALA A 227 3.87 10.99 17.34
C ALA A 227 4.43 10.33 18.62
N ARG A 228 3.68 9.42 19.24
CA ARG A 228 4.03 8.75 20.50
C ARG A 228 4.55 7.32 20.31
N LEU A 229 5.20 7.02 19.17
CA LEU A 229 5.63 5.67 18.82
C LEU A 229 4.48 4.64 18.81
N GLY A 230 3.30 5.08 18.43
CA GLY A 230 2.18 4.20 18.16
C GLY A 230 2.01 4.00 16.66
N LEU A 231 0.98 3.27 16.30
CA LEU A 231 0.64 2.92 14.93
C LEU A 231 -0.84 3.25 14.67
N ARG A 232 -1.13 3.90 13.56
CA ARG A 232 -2.49 3.98 13.02
C ARG A 232 -2.58 3.06 11.82
N VAL A 233 -3.46 2.08 11.89
CA VAL A 233 -3.74 1.13 10.80
C VAL A 233 -5.13 1.43 10.26
N THR A 234 -5.20 1.73 8.97
CA THR A 234 -6.46 1.94 8.27
C THR A 234 -6.68 0.78 7.29
N LEU A 235 -7.76 0.05 7.47
CA LEU A 235 -8.22 -0.95 6.51
C LEU A 235 -9.20 -0.27 5.56
N GLY A 236 -8.84 -0.21 4.29
CA GLY A 236 -9.74 0.29 3.25
C GLY A 236 -10.93 -0.62 3.03
N ARG A 237 -11.95 -0.10 2.34
CA ARG A 237 -13.09 -0.92 1.95
C ARG A 237 -12.60 -2.07 1.06
N PRO A 238 -12.96 -3.31 1.36
CA PRO A 238 -12.57 -4.46 0.56
C PRO A 238 -13.10 -4.39 -0.87
N ILE A 239 -12.27 -4.80 -1.80
CA ILE A 239 -12.59 -4.85 -3.22
C ILE A 239 -12.97 -6.28 -3.56
N ASP A 240 -14.20 -6.49 -4.01
CA ASP A 240 -14.69 -7.79 -4.46
C ASP A 240 -14.29 -8.02 -5.92
N SER A 241 -13.43 -9.03 -6.18
CA SER A 241 -13.00 -9.40 -7.52
C SER A 241 -14.17 -9.77 -8.46
N ARG A 242 -15.25 -10.34 -7.91
CA ARG A 242 -16.43 -10.76 -8.68
C ARG A 242 -17.10 -9.63 -9.43
N ARG A 243 -16.99 -8.40 -8.94
CA ARG A 243 -17.54 -7.21 -9.62
C ARG A 243 -16.97 -7.02 -11.03
N PHE A 244 -15.81 -7.62 -11.31
CA PHE A 244 -15.09 -7.47 -12.57
C PHE A 244 -15.19 -8.68 -13.49
N PHE A 245 -15.83 -9.78 -13.09
CA PHE A 245 -15.93 -11.02 -13.88
C PHE A 245 -16.76 -10.88 -15.17
N ALA A 246 -17.57 -9.84 -15.29
CA ALA A 246 -18.33 -9.54 -16.50
C ALA A 246 -17.48 -8.98 -17.65
N PHE A 247 -16.21 -8.64 -17.37
CA PHE A 247 -15.28 -8.06 -18.34
C PHE A 247 -14.31 -9.14 -18.86
N ASP A 248 -13.65 -8.88 -20.00
CA ASP A 248 -12.50 -9.68 -20.39
C ASP A 248 -11.32 -9.52 -19.41
N GLU A 249 -10.36 -10.41 -19.47
CA GLU A 249 -9.27 -10.45 -18.48
C GLU A 249 -8.43 -9.16 -18.46
N PRO A 250 -8.00 -8.56 -19.57
CA PRO A 250 -7.26 -7.29 -19.54
C PRO A 250 -8.06 -6.14 -18.92
N GLN A 251 -9.35 -6.03 -19.25
CA GLN A 251 -10.24 -5.02 -18.67
C GLN A 251 -10.43 -5.24 -17.17
N SER A 252 -10.65 -6.48 -16.75
CA SER A 252 -10.82 -6.85 -15.34
C SER A 252 -9.58 -6.51 -14.51
N ILE A 253 -8.38 -6.81 -15.03
CA ILE A 253 -7.10 -6.45 -14.41
C ILE A 253 -6.96 -4.93 -14.27
N PHE A 254 -7.25 -4.20 -15.34
CA PHE A 254 -7.21 -2.73 -15.33
C PHE A 254 -8.16 -2.16 -14.27
N MET A 255 -9.42 -2.59 -14.28
CA MET A 255 -10.48 -2.10 -13.42
C MET A 255 -10.16 -2.33 -11.94
N LEU A 256 -9.76 -3.55 -11.58
CA LEU A 256 -9.43 -3.88 -10.21
C LEU A 256 -8.18 -3.09 -9.76
N THR A 257 -7.15 -3.01 -10.62
CA THR A 257 -5.93 -2.24 -10.33
C THR A 257 -6.26 -0.76 -10.15
N ARG A 258 -7.06 -0.18 -11.03
CA ARG A 258 -7.49 1.23 -10.92
C ARG A 258 -8.27 1.47 -9.64
N THR A 259 -9.21 0.59 -9.28
CA THR A 259 -9.99 0.68 -8.04
C THR A 259 -9.08 0.66 -6.82
N LEU A 260 -8.09 -0.24 -6.78
CA LEU A 260 -7.11 -0.30 -5.70
C LEU A 260 -6.30 0.99 -5.61
N PHE A 261 -5.80 1.49 -6.75
CA PHE A 261 -5.01 2.73 -6.77
C PHE A 261 -5.85 3.98 -6.49
N ALA A 262 -7.15 3.97 -6.76
CA ALA A 262 -8.06 5.03 -6.31
C ALA A 262 -8.19 5.05 -4.77
N CYS A 263 -8.20 3.90 -4.12
CA CYS A 263 -8.15 3.82 -2.66
C CYS A 263 -6.82 4.37 -2.12
N PHE A 264 -5.70 4.05 -2.77
CA PHE A 264 -4.38 4.59 -2.42
C PHE A 264 -4.33 6.10 -2.60
N GLU A 265 -4.78 6.62 -3.73
CA GLU A 265 -4.80 8.06 -4.01
C GLU A 265 -5.60 8.83 -2.95
N ARG A 266 -6.76 8.31 -2.55
CA ARG A 266 -7.60 8.93 -1.52
C ARG A 266 -6.86 9.05 -0.18
N GLU A 267 -6.19 8.00 0.25
CA GLU A 267 -5.42 8.03 1.51
C GLU A 267 -4.18 8.92 1.39
N LEU A 268 -3.50 8.88 0.26
CA LEU A 268 -2.33 9.72 0.00
C LEU A 268 -2.68 11.21 -0.10
N ARG A 269 -3.90 11.56 -0.50
CA ARG A 269 -4.38 12.95 -0.45
C ARG A 269 -4.59 13.44 0.99
N ARG A 270 -4.88 12.53 1.92
CA ARG A 270 -5.04 12.86 3.35
C ARG A 270 -3.72 13.03 4.06
N ALA A 271 -2.74 12.17 3.78
CA ALA A 271 -1.45 12.13 4.46
C ALA A 271 -0.33 11.74 3.47
N PRO A 272 0.00 12.65 2.53
CA PRO A 272 0.95 12.38 1.45
C PRO A 272 2.37 12.15 1.95
N GLU A 273 2.73 12.66 3.12
CA GLU A 273 4.05 12.53 3.74
C GLU A 273 4.44 11.09 4.06
N HIS A 274 3.48 10.18 4.11
CA HIS A 274 3.75 8.78 4.44
C HIS A 274 4.14 7.93 3.22
N TRP A 275 3.88 8.35 1.99
CA TRP A 275 4.24 7.56 0.82
C TRP A 275 5.73 7.66 0.49
N HIS A 276 6.38 6.52 0.40
CA HIS A 276 7.83 6.48 0.20
C HIS A 276 8.23 6.65 -1.28
N ASN A 277 7.31 6.43 -2.21
CA ASN A 277 7.61 6.38 -3.63
C ASN A 277 7.45 7.71 -4.39
N TRP A 278 7.28 8.85 -3.69
CA TRP A 278 7.22 10.16 -4.34
C TRP A 278 8.43 10.47 -5.23
N GLU A 279 9.61 10.01 -4.84
CA GLU A 279 10.84 10.25 -5.59
C GLU A 279 10.91 9.48 -6.91
N VAL A 280 10.24 8.33 -6.96
CA VAL A 280 10.17 7.45 -8.13
C VAL A 280 9.02 7.86 -9.06
N PHE A 281 7.95 8.41 -8.50
CA PHE A 281 6.70 8.71 -9.19
C PHE A 281 6.86 9.43 -10.54
N PRO A 282 7.70 10.49 -10.70
CA PRO A 282 7.88 11.14 -12.00
C PRO A 282 8.47 10.26 -13.09
N ARG A 283 9.28 9.26 -12.71
CA ARG A 283 9.94 8.35 -13.65
C ARG A 283 9.02 7.23 -14.14
N VAL A 284 8.04 6.85 -13.33
CA VAL A 284 7.11 5.74 -13.58
C VAL A 284 5.73 6.23 -13.99
N SER A 285 5.54 7.54 -14.10
CA SER A 285 4.29 8.16 -14.52
C SER A 285 4.49 9.08 -15.72
N THR A 286 3.48 9.12 -16.59
CA THR A 286 3.42 10.04 -17.74
C THR A 286 2.26 11.01 -17.58
N THR A 287 2.34 12.18 -18.24
CA THR A 287 1.18 13.07 -18.32
C THR A 287 0.03 12.31 -18.98
N VAL A 288 -1.16 12.45 -18.41
CA VAL A 288 -2.36 11.99 -19.10
C VAL A 288 -2.45 12.74 -20.39
N THR A 289 -2.34 12.03 -21.50
CA THR A 289 -2.57 12.62 -22.82
C THR A 289 -4.05 13.02 -22.88
N PRO A 290 -4.41 14.20 -23.42
CA PRO A 290 -5.80 14.62 -23.57
C PRO A 290 -6.64 13.49 -24.21
N PRO A 291 -7.95 13.42 -23.92
CA PRO A 291 -8.83 12.31 -24.35
C PRO A 291 -8.76 11.89 -25.82
N GLY A 292 -8.26 12.74 -26.71
CA GLY A 292 -8.10 12.44 -28.13
C GLY A 292 -7.00 11.42 -28.49
N ARG A 293 -6.19 10.98 -27.54
CA ARG A 293 -5.16 9.93 -27.75
C ARG A 293 -5.38 8.65 -26.93
N LEU A 294 -6.46 8.57 -26.14
CA LEU A 294 -6.95 7.28 -25.60
C LEU A 294 -7.35 6.32 -26.74
N GLU A 295 -7.47 6.84 -27.94
CA GLU A 295 -7.75 6.07 -29.16
C GLU A 295 -6.66 5.04 -29.51
N ASP A 296 -5.42 5.27 -29.05
CA ASP A 296 -4.30 4.34 -29.26
C ASP A 296 -4.26 3.18 -28.23
N ASP A 297 -5.00 3.31 -27.11
CA ASP A 297 -5.11 2.23 -26.11
C ASP A 297 -6.43 1.48 -26.30
N ALA A 298 -6.37 0.40 -27.07
CA ALA A 298 -7.54 -0.39 -27.45
C ALA A 298 -8.35 -0.90 -26.23
N PRO A 299 -7.74 -1.39 -25.12
CA PRO A 299 -8.47 -1.77 -23.92
C PRO A 299 -9.23 -0.60 -23.26
N LEU A 300 -8.62 0.58 -23.16
CA LEU A 300 -9.27 1.75 -22.56
C LEU A 300 -10.41 2.27 -23.42
N ARG A 301 -10.25 2.24 -24.74
CA ARG A 301 -11.32 2.61 -25.69
C ARG A 301 -12.52 1.69 -25.55
N LEU A 302 -12.31 0.38 -25.57
CA LEU A 302 -13.37 -0.61 -25.41
C LEU A 302 -14.09 -0.44 -24.06
N LEU A 303 -13.35 -0.14 -22.99
CA LEU A 303 -13.94 0.10 -21.68
C LEU A 303 -14.76 1.38 -21.68
N ARG A 304 -14.28 2.48 -22.28
CA ARG A 304 -15.04 3.72 -22.44
C ARG A 304 -16.34 3.51 -23.21
N ASP A 305 -16.25 2.82 -24.34
CA ASP A 305 -17.42 2.56 -25.20
C ASP A 305 -18.45 1.70 -24.48
N ARG A 306 -17.99 0.76 -23.64
CA ARG A 306 -18.87 -0.06 -22.79
C ARG A 306 -19.50 0.74 -21.66
N CYS A 307 -18.77 1.64 -20.99
CA CYS A 307 -19.34 2.54 -19.98
C CYS A 307 -20.37 3.49 -20.60
N ALA A 308 -20.12 3.98 -21.81
CA ALA A 308 -21.07 4.79 -22.55
C ALA A 308 -22.34 4.02 -22.94
N ALA A 309 -22.19 2.75 -23.30
CA ALA A 309 -23.32 1.87 -23.66
C ALA A 309 -24.12 1.35 -22.44
N GLN A 310 -23.51 1.33 -21.27
CA GLN A 310 -24.08 0.82 -20.02
C GLN A 310 -23.84 1.80 -18.86
N PRO A 311 -24.61 2.91 -18.75
CA PRO A 311 -24.40 3.93 -17.72
C PRO A 311 -24.45 3.40 -16.27
N GLN A 312 -25.21 2.30 -16.02
CA GLN A 312 -25.25 1.63 -14.73
C GLN A 312 -23.87 1.16 -14.25
N LEU A 313 -22.94 0.86 -15.17
CA LEU A 313 -21.57 0.53 -14.78
C LEU A 313 -20.86 1.70 -14.07
N LEU A 314 -21.22 2.94 -14.38
CA LEU A 314 -20.68 4.13 -13.72
C LEU A 314 -21.29 4.35 -12.33
N GLU A 315 -22.54 3.95 -12.13
CA GLU A 315 -23.18 3.96 -10.81
C GLU A 315 -22.56 2.91 -9.89
N ASP A 316 -22.27 1.72 -10.42
CA ASP A 316 -21.61 0.63 -9.70
C ASP A 316 -20.12 0.88 -9.47
N LEU A 317 -19.46 1.60 -10.38
CA LEU A 317 -18.02 1.85 -10.44
C LEU A 317 -17.74 3.34 -10.72
N PRO A 318 -18.06 4.25 -9.78
CA PRO A 318 -17.92 5.69 -9.99
C PRO A 318 -16.47 6.13 -10.25
N GLU A 319 -15.51 5.29 -9.89
CA GLU A 319 -14.09 5.50 -10.24
C GLU A 319 -13.79 5.47 -11.73
N LEU A 320 -14.75 5.09 -12.58
CA LEU A 320 -14.61 5.10 -14.05
C LEU A 320 -15.16 6.36 -14.73
N GLU A 321 -15.79 7.25 -14.00
CA GLU A 321 -16.35 8.49 -14.59
C GLU A 321 -15.35 9.28 -15.45
N TRP A 322 -14.06 9.22 -15.14
CA TRP A 322 -13.01 9.89 -15.90
C TRP A 322 -12.82 9.35 -17.33
N LEU A 323 -13.30 8.13 -17.64
CA LEU A 323 -13.22 7.55 -18.97
C LEU A 323 -14.23 8.19 -19.95
N VAL A 324 -15.33 8.71 -19.42
CA VAL A 324 -16.45 9.26 -20.21
C VAL A 324 -16.55 10.79 -20.12
N LYS A 325 -15.82 11.41 -19.19
CA LYS A 325 -15.62 12.85 -19.07
C LYS A 325 -14.42 13.32 -19.86
#